data_144debab678aff533db22e9916d89595
#
_entry.id   144debab678aff533db22e9916d89595
#
_cell.length_a   1.000
_cell.length_b   1.000
_cell.length_c   1.000
_cell.angle_alpha   90.00
_cell.angle_beta   90.00
_cell.angle_gamma   90.00
#
_symmetry.space_group_name_H-M   'P 1'
#
loop_
_entity.id
_entity.type
_entity.pdbx_description
1 polymer ?
#
loop_
_entity_poly.entity_id
_entity_poly.type
_entity_poly.pdbx_seq_one_letter_code
_entity_poly.pdbx_strand_id
1 'polypeptide(L)'
;MPLPEEHSVGVMTMDVETRDSSAFRSLVDRAVESFETRLTRDIGLRTELFAFEGPHLMPSAGAYAPLDFLEIGMAEKLERKIPFLLIVTEVDLSSSSLAYTLALPSQLTNIGVVSTKRLDPGFWGDDPDFERAADRLATLLIHTFGHLLNLHHSDDPANAMYPVEGVEDLDQMGALSDVQRGRLQRMLPRESHDAVATGRSRPARWAFIARILLVDAGSIARAVARANPFRLATRMPTMIAAGLSVIIVLLFGAETWDVASAVTVAQIVLFTAVSLAAAAFVLYRAFAFEALLGRDRRLSESTVVTAAATLVSLALTLLVLFLGFGVLMYVGIVTVFPERLMATWPTVDPATTTLDHLKLSAFLAAMGVLAGSLGGRSDSRGLVRNVLFLTEES
;
A
#
# COMPACT_ATOMS: atom_id res chain seq x y z
N MET A 1 21.13 -26.39 -24.78
CA MET A 1 19.83 -25.93 -24.33
C MET A 1 20.03 -25.52 -22.87
N PRO A 2 19.93 -24.26 -22.46
CA PRO A 2 20.05 -23.92 -21.04
C PRO A 2 18.93 -24.66 -20.29
N LEU A 3 19.27 -25.18 -19.11
CA LEU A 3 18.26 -25.76 -18.20
C LEU A 3 17.21 -24.69 -17.92
N PRO A 4 15.90 -25.04 -17.86
CA PRO A 4 14.89 -24.07 -17.49
C PRO A 4 15.23 -23.52 -16.10
N GLU A 5 15.28 -22.17 -15.97
CA GLU A 5 15.48 -21.52 -14.69
C GLU A 5 14.34 -21.94 -13.76
N GLU A 6 14.70 -22.55 -12.63
CA GLU A 6 13.73 -22.90 -11.59
C GLU A 6 13.37 -21.61 -10.83
N HIS A 7 12.10 -21.29 -10.80
CA HIS A 7 11.59 -20.11 -10.09
C HIS A 7 11.04 -20.54 -8.72
N SER A 8 11.58 -19.96 -7.65
CA SER A 8 11.17 -20.31 -6.29
C SER A 8 9.98 -19.46 -5.86
N VAL A 9 8.97 -20.11 -5.29
CA VAL A 9 7.81 -19.48 -4.65
C VAL A 9 7.75 -19.95 -3.20
N GLY A 10 7.85 -19.02 -2.25
CA GLY A 10 7.70 -19.31 -0.83
C GLY A 10 6.23 -19.35 -0.44
N VAL A 11 5.86 -20.32 0.38
CA VAL A 11 4.58 -20.34 1.10
C VAL A 11 4.89 -20.35 2.60
N MET A 12 4.57 -19.23 3.27
CA MET A 12 4.83 -19.06 4.69
C MET A 12 3.53 -19.21 5.47
N THR A 13 3.49 -20.16 6.38
CA THR A 13 2.39 -20.32 7.33
C THR A 13 2.58 -19.44 8.55
N MET A 14 1.55 -18.69 8.93
CA MET A 14 1.55 -17.87 10.14
C MET A 14 0.30 -18.17 10.96
N ASP A 15 0.47 -18.92 12.04
CA ASP A 15 -0.58 -19.29 12.97
C ASP A 15 -0.64 -18.40 14.23
N VAL A 16 -1.62 -18.63 15.08
CA VAL A 16 -1.77 -17.95 16.38
C VAL A 16 -1.14 -18.80 17.48
N GLU A 17 -0.20 -18.23 18.22
CA GLU A 17 0.68 -18.90 19.17
C GLU A 17 -0.04 -19.80 20.22
N THR A 18 -1.27 -19.48 20.58
CA THR A 18 -1.99 -20.18 21.66
C THR A 18 -2.99 -21.23 21.19
N ARG A 19 -3.06 -21.53 19.89
CA ARG A 19 -4.01 -22.51 19.33
C ARG A 19 -3.30 -23.76 18.85
N ASP A 20 -4.01 -24.89 18.92
CA ASP A 20 -3.60 -26.10 18.22
C ASP A 20 -3.75 -25.85 16.71
N SER A 21 -2.62 -25.70 16.05
CA SER A 21 -2.53 -25.39 14.62
C SER A 21 -2.39 -26.63 13.73
N SER A 22 -2.53 -27.83 14.27
CA SER A 22 -2.35 -29.08 13.49
C SER A 22 -3.32 -29.17 12.31
N ALA A 23 -4.59 -28.88 12.53
CA ALA A 23 -5.60 -28.88 11.48
C ALA A 23 -5.33 -27.78 10.42
N PHE A 24 -4.93 -26.60 10.85
CA PHE A 24 -4.56 -25.51 9.95
C PHE A 24 -3.34 -25.87 9.09
N ARG A 25 -2.30 -26.46 9.69
CA ARG A 25 -1.10 -26.89 8.95
C ARG A 25 -1.44 -27.96 7.93
N SER A 26 -2.23 -28.99 8.31
CA SER A 26 -2.70 -30.01 7.39
C SER A 26 -3.50 -29.44 6.22
N LEU A 27 -4.34 -28.44 6.49
CA LEU A 27 -5.09 -27.72 5.44
C LEU A 27 -4.16 -27.02 4.45
N VAL A 28 -3.14 -26.30 5.00
CA VAL A 28 -2.17 -25.60 4.16
C VAL A 28 -1.33 -26.59 3.35
N ASP A 29 -0.83 -27.66 3.96
CA ASP A 29 -0.03 -28.67 3.26
C ASP A 29 -0.80 -29.28 2.09
N ARG A 30 -2.08 -29.63 2.32
CA ARG A 30 -2.96 -30.18 1.26
C ARG A 30 -3.20 -29.17 0.14
N ALA A 31 -3.46 -27.90 0.49
CA ALA A 31 -3.66 -26.84 -0.50
C ALA A 31 -2.40 -26.52 -1.30
N VAL A 32 -1.22 -26.55 -0.66
CA VAL A 32 0.07 -26.33 -1.32
C VAL A 32 0.38 -27.42 -2.34
N GLU A 33 0.11 -28.70 -2.01
CA GLU A 33 0.24 -29.82 -2.95
C GLU A 33 -0.64 -29.62 -4.19
N SER A 34 -1.91 -29.22 -3.98
CA SER A 34 -2.84 -28.90 -5.07
C SER A 34 -2.37 -27.68 -5.89
N PHE A 35 -1.90 -26.63 -5.22
CA PHE A 35 -1.36 -25.44 -5.84
C PHE A 35 -0.14 -25.75 -6.74
N GLU A 36 0.81 -26.54 -6.26
CA GLU A 36 2.00 -26.97 -7.02
C GLU A 36 1.59 -27.74 -8.28
N THR A 37 0.67 -28.68 -8.13
CA THR A 37 0.15 -29.48 -9.25
C THR A 37 -0.50 -28.59 -10.31
N ARG A 38 -1.32 -27.62 -9.89
CA ARG A 38 -1.99 -26.68 -10.81
C ARG A 38 -0.99 -25.74 -11.47
N LEU A 39 0.00 -25.22 -10.74
CA LEU A 39 1.05 -24.36 -11.31
C LEU A 39 1.85 -25.08 -12.39
N THR A 40 2.28 -26.31 -12.14
CA THR A 40 3.04 -27.11 -13.10
C THR A 40 2.22 -27.39 -14.35
N ARG A 41 0.93 -27.72 -14.20
CA ARG A 41 0.01 -27.97 -15.30
C ARG A 41 -0.28 -26.72 -16.12
N ASP A 42 -0.54 -25.59 -15.44
CA ASP A 42 -1.07 -24.40 -16.10
C ASP A 42 0.05 -23.49 -16.65
N ILE A 43 1.19 -23.44 -15.98
CA ILE A 43 2.32 -22.60 -16.41
C ILE A 43 3.28 -23.37 -17.32
N GLY A 44 3.38 -24.70 -17.15
CA GLY A 44 4.34 -25.52 -17.90
C GLY A 44 5.81 -25.23 -17.57
N LEU A 45 6.06 -24.49 -16.48
CA LEU A 45 7.37 -24.19 -15.92
C LEU A 45 7.55 -24.96 -14.62
N ARG A 46 8.76 -25.45 -14.36
CA ARG A 46 9.06 -26.02 -13.04
C ARG A 46 9.25 -24.87 -12.05
N THR A 47 8.29 -24.77 -11.12
CA THR A 47 8.38 -23.89 -9.98
C THR A 47 8.76 -24.71 -8.75
N GLU A 48 9.77 -24.30 -8.02
CA GLU A 48 10.13 -24.89 -6.74
C GLU A 48 9.28 -24.20 -5.65
N LEU A 49 8.36 -24.94 -5.03
CA LEU A 49 7.63 -24.47 -3.87
C LEU A 49 8.42 -24.72 -2.61
N PHE A 50 8.54 -23.68 -1.81
CA PHE A 50 9.26 -23.71 -0.54
C PHE A 50 8.30 -23.36 0.59
N ALA A 51 7.70 -24.37 1.23
CA ALA A 51 6.83 -24.18 2.38
C ALA A 51 7.64 -24.09 3.69
N PHE A 52 7.32 -23.11 4.54
CA PHE A 52 7.99 -22.94 5.84
C PHE A 52 7.07 -22.21 6.83
N GLU A 53 7.38 -22.43 8.12
CA GLU A 53 6.67 -21.75 9.21
C GLU A 53 7.27 -20.36 9.43
N GLY A 54 6.40 -19.36 9.51
CA GLY A 54 6.74 -18.01 9.93
C GLY A 54 6.63 -17.84 11.45
N PRO A 55 6.91 -16.64 11.98
CA PRO A 55 6.72 -16.36 13.39
C PRO A 55 5.24 -16.43 13.76
N HIS A 56 4.97 -16.97 14.98
CA HIS A 56 3.63 -16.99 15.54
C HIS A 56 3.12 -15.58 15.85
N LEU A 57 1.84 -15.36 15.58
CA LEU A 57 1.18 -14.10 15.90
C LEU A 57 0.66 -14.11 17.35
N MET A 58 0.77 -12.97 18.01
CA MET A 58 0.14 -12.77 19.30
C MET A 58 -1.38 -12.76 19.13
N PRO A 59 -2.15 -13.49 19.97
CA PRO A 59 -3.60 -13.47 19.91
C PRO A 59 -4.13 -12.03 20.06
N SER A 60 -5.03 -11.63 19.15
CA SER A 60 -5.69 -10.32 19.18
C SER A 60 -7.20 -10.52 19.11
N ALA A 61 -7.95 -9.57 19.63
CA ALA A 61 -9.40 -9.54 19.46
C ALA A 61 -9.74 -8.85 18.14
N GLY A 62 -10.37 -9.58 17.21
CA GLY A 62 -10.81 -9.04 15.92
C GLY A 62 -9.91 -9.40 14.74
N ALA A 63 -9.96 -8.61 13.70
CA ALA A 63 -9.22 -8.83 12.47
C ALA A 63 -7.82 -8.21 12.53
N TYR A 64 -6.86 -8.90 11.92
CA TYR A 64 -5.46 -8.48 11.88
C TYR A 64 -5.20 -7.55 10.68
N ALA A 65 -4.31 -6.57 10.88
CA ALA A 65 -3.93 -5.67 9.82
C ALA A 65 -3.01 -6.39 8.79
N PRO A 66 -3.35 -6.40 7.49
CA PRO A 66 -2.52 -7.05 6.47
C PRO A 66 -1.08 -6.52 6.39
N LEU A 67 -0.87 -5.27 6.78
CA LEU A 67 0.47 -4.66 6.83
C LEU A 67 1.41 -5.35 7.81
N ASP A 68 0.89 -5.88 8.91
CA ASP A 68 1.72 -6.57 9.92
C ASP A 68 2.31 -7.86 9.32
N PHE A 69 1.52 -8.58 8.50
CA PHE A 69 2.00 -9.74 7.74
C PHE A 69 3.01 -9.35 6.66
N LEU A 70 2.75 -8.24 5.97
CA LEU A 70 3.63 -7.77 4.89
C LEU A 70 5.02 -7.39 5.43
N GLU A 71 5.09 -6.73 6.59
CA GLU A 71 6.36 -6.37 7.24
C GLU A 71 7.19 -7.61 7.56
N ILE A 72 6.57 -8.64 8.12
CA ILE A 72 7.21 -9.93 8.42
C ILE A 72 7.62 -10.61 7.11
N GLY A 73 6.72 -10.68 6.14
CA GLY A 73 6.98 -11.30 4.84
C GLY A 73 8.12 -10.67 4.06
N MET A 74 8.25 -9.35 4.11
CA MET A 74 9.39 -8.63 3.49
C MET A 74 10.73 -9.04 4.12
N ALA A 75 10.78 -9.17 5.45
CA ALA A 75 11.98 -9.60 6.15
C ALA A 75 12.37 -11.04 5.76
N GLU A 76 11.41 -11.97 5.83
CA GLU A 76 11.62 -13.39 5.50
C GLU A 76 11.99 -13.59 4.02
N LYS A 77 11.29 -12.89 3.13
CA LYS A 77 11.58 -12.91 1.69
C LYS A 77 13.03 -12.51 1.38
N LEU A 78 13.51 -11.43 2.02
CA LEU A 78 14.88 -10.94 1.84
C LEU A 78 15.93 -11.88 2.44
N GLU A 79 15.64 -12.45 3.62
CA GLU A 79 16.56 -13.37 4.30
C GLU A 79 16.75 -14.65 3.50
N ARG A 80 15.67 -15.23 3.02
CA ARG A 80 15.64 -16.48 2.27
C ARG A 80 15.90 -16.31 0.78
N LYS A 81 15.94 -15.08 0.28
CA LYS A 81 16.13 -14.75 -1.15
C LYS A 81 15.04 -15.34 -2.06
N ILE A 82 13.81 -15.36 -1.59
CA ILE A 82 12.65 -15.85 -2.32
C ILE A 82 12.07 -14.71 -3.15
N PRO A 83 11.86 -14.88 -4.48
CA PRO A 83 11.30 -13.82 -5.34
C PRO A 83 9.81 -13.56 -5.07
N PHE A 84 9.02 -14.59 -4.76
CA PHE A 84 7.59 -14.51 -4.47
C PHE A 84 7.29 -15.15 -3.13
N LEU A 85 6.42 -14.54 -2.35
CA LEU A 85 5.99 -15.07 -1.06
C LEU A 85 4.48 -15.01 -0.91
N LEU A 86 3.86 -16.14 -0.61
CA LEU A 86 2.47 -16.26 -0.21
C LEU A 86 2.41 -16.54 1.29
N ILE A 87 1.76 -15.67 2.04
CA ILE A 87 1.58 -15.80 3.48
C ILE A 87 0.18 -16.34 3.72
N VAL A 88 0.08 -17.49 4.37
CA VAL A 88 -1.19 -18.12 4.70
C VAL A 88 -1.40 -18.04 6.21
N THR A 89 -2.55 -17.53 6.64
CA THR A 89 -2.88 -17.36 8.05
C THR A 89 -4.30 -17.86 8.36
N GLU A 90 -4.53 -18.28 9.61
CA GLU A 90 -5.84 -18.73 10.09
C GLU A 90 -6.70 -17.59 10.66
N VAL A 91 -6.20 -16.33 10.68
CA VAL A 91 -6.92 -15.22 11.28
C VAL A 91 -7.64 -14.37 10.23
N ASP A 92 -8.71 -13.70 10.62
CA ASP A 92 -9.40 -12.74 9.76
C ASP A 92 -8.50 -11.55 9.45
N LEU A 93 -8.49 -11.16 8.19
CA LEU A 93 -7.81 -9.95 7.73
C LEU A 93 -8.78 -8.77 7.73
N SER A 94 -8.32 -7.65 8.29
CA SER A 94 -9.11 -6.42 8.29
C SER A 94 -9.23 -5.85 6.87
N SER A 95 -10.45 -5.55 6.45
CA SER A 95 -10.73 -4.87 5.19
C SER A 95 -10.85 -3.35 5.37
N SER A 96 -10.62 -2.57 4.31
CA SER A 96 -10.89 -1.13 4.26
C SER A 96 -12.28 -0.81 3.73
N SER A 97 -12.89 -1.71 2.97
CA SER A 97 -14.12 -1.48 2.22
C SER A 97 -15.09 -2.65 2.23
N LEU A 98 -14.65 -3.84 2.57
CA LEU A 98 -15.43 -5.07 2.56
C LEU A 98 -15.76 -5.51 3.99
N ALA A 99 -16.75 -6.39 4.13
CA ALA A 99 -17.08 -6.98 5.42
C ALA A 99 -15.94 -7.87 5.96
N TYR A 100 -15.19 -8.50 5.07
CA TYR A 100 -14.00 -9.30 5.36
C TYR A 100 -13.10 -9.33 4.12
N THR A 101 -11.89 -9.89 4.25
CA THR A 101 -10.94 -10.05 3.15
C THR A 101 -10.36 -11.45 3.20
N LEU A 102 -10.44 -12.17 2.09
CA LEU A 102 -9.84 -13.51 1.93
C LEU A 102 -8.37 -13.41 1.52
N ALA A 103 -8.05 -12.51 0.60
CA ALA A 103 -6.69 -12.32 0.11
C ALA A 103 -6.36 -10.87 -0.20
N LEU A 104 -5.08 -10.55 -0.09
CA LEU A 104 -4.51 -9.23 -0.36
C LEU A 104 -3.18 -9.37 -1.10
N PRO A 105 -3.18 -9.33 -2.43
CA PRO A 105 -1.96 -9.35 -3.24
C PRO A 105 -1.27 -7.99 -3.24
N SER A 106 0.04 -7.98 -2.99
CA SER A 106 0.91 -6.81 -3.13
C SER A 106 1.92 -7.02 -4.24
N GLN A 107 1.60 -6.55 -5.43
CA GLN A 107 2.45 -6.67 -6.62
C GLN A 107 3.80 -5.97 -6.45
N LEU A 108 3.84 -4.82 -5.75
CA LEU A 108 5.09 -4.07 -5.54
C LEU A 108 6.10 -4.85 -4.71
N THR A 109 5.64 -5.69 -3.80
CA THR A 109 6.49 -6.48 -2.91
C THR A 109 6.64 -7.92 -3.37
N ASN A 110 5.85 -8.38 -4.34
CA ASN A 110 5.68 -9.78 -4.71
C ASN A 110 5.29 -10.65 -3.51
N ILE A 111 4.42 -10.12 -2.64
CA ILE A 111 3.90 -10.82 -1.46
C ILE A 111 2.37 -10.82 -1.53
N GLY A 112 1.76 -11.99 -1.32
CA GLY A 112 0.33 -12.14 -1.12
C GLY A 112 0.03 -12.61 0.30
N VAL A 113 -1.01 -12.05 0.93
CA VAL A 113 -1.50 -12.48 2.24
C VAL A 113 -2.87 -13.12 2.05
N VAL A 114 -3.05 -14.34 2.53
CA VAL A 114 -4.25 -15.16 2.34
C VAL A 114 -4.76 -15.64 3.69
N SER A 115 -6.06 -15.50 3.96
CA SER A 115 -6.72 -15.99 5.16
C SER A 115 -7.48 -17.28 4.87
N THR A 116 -7.32 -18.27 5.73
CA THR A 116 -8.12 -19.51 5.68
C THR A 116 -9.39 -19.44 6.52
N LYS A 117 -9.56 -18.39 7.33
CA LYS A 117 -10.59 -18.30 8.38
C LYS A 117 -12.00 -18.62 7.91
N ARG A 118 -12.33 -18.22 6.69
CA ARG A 118 -13.68 -18.31 6.14
C ARG A 118 -13.85 -19.33 5.02
N LEU A 119 -12.80 -20.10 4.70
CA LEU A 119 -12.84 -21.06 3.57
C LEU A 119 -13.63 -22.32 3.88
N ASP A 120 -13.65 -22.73 5.17
CA ASP A 120 -14.42 -23.90 5.59
C ASP A 120 -15.92 -23.56 5.61
N PRO A 121 -16.79 -24.37 4.97
CA PRO A 121 -18.23 -24.24 5.07
C PRO A 121 -18.75 -24.21 6.52
N GLY A 122 -18.08 -24.92 7.44
CA GLY A 122 -18.39 -24.89 8.87
C GLY A 122 -18.35 -23.53 9.52
N PHE A 123 -17.57 -22.58 8.98
CA PHE A 123 -17.59 -21.19 9.44
C PHE A 123 -18.95 -20.50 9.17
N TRP A 124 -19.63 -20.87 8.11
CA TRP A 124 -20.90 -20.30 7.68
C TRP A 124 -22.13 -21.04 8.22
N GLY A 125 -21.91 -22.12 8.96
CA GLY A 125 -22.98 -22.88 9.61
C GLY A 125 -23.38 -24.16 8.87
N ASP A 126 -22.69 -24.49 7.79
CA ASP A 126 -22.80 -25.77 7.07
C ASP A 126 -21.94 -26.86 7.75
N ASP A 127 -21.99 -28.09 7.24
CA ASP A 127 -21.10 -29.14 7.70
C ASP A 127 -19.65 -28.83 7.31
N PRO A 128 -18.69 -28.96 8.23
CA PRO A 128 -17.27 -28.76 7.93
C PRO A 128 -16.78 -29.67 6.81
N ASP A 129 -16.08 -29.11 5.84
CA ASP A 129 -15.55 -29.84 4.69
C ASP A 129 -14.09 -29.45 4.43
N PHE A 130 -13.18 -30.30 4.93
CA PHE A 130 -11.74 -30.10 4.84
C PHE A 130 -11.23 -30.07 3.38
N GLU A 131 -11.68 -31.00 2.53
CA GLU A 131 -11.20 -31.07 1.14
C GLU A 131 -11.68 -29.85 0.34
N ARG A 132 -12.91 -29.42 0.53
CA ARG A 132 -13.44 -28.21 -0.08
C ARG A 132 -12.69 -26.96 0.39
N ALA A 133 -12.39 -26.86 1.68
CA ALA A 133 -11.59 -25.75 2.22
C ALA A 133 -10.17 -25.74 1.64
N ALA A 134 -9.55 -26.91 1.48
CA ALA A 134 -8.22 -27.04 0.88
C ALA A 134 -8.22 -26.66 -0.62
N ASP A 135 -9.23 -27.09 -1.38
CA ASP A 135 -9.37 -26.71 -2.79
C ASP A 135 -9.64 -25.22 -2.97
N ARG A 136 -10.48 -24.61 -2.13
CA ARG A 136 -10.69 -23.17 -2.08
C ARG A 136 -9.38 -22.40 -1.78
N LEU A 137 -8.59 -22.88 -0.81
CA LEU A 137 -7.30 -22.29 -0.51
C LEU A 137 -6.34 -22.41 -1.71
N ALA A 138 -6.24 -23.55 -2.33
CA ALA A 138 -5.40 -23.74 -3.53
C ALA A 138 -5.82 -22.82 -4.68
N THR A 139 -7.10 -22.65 -4.91
CA THR A 139 -7.65 -21.73 -5.91
C THR A 139 -7.29 -20.28 -5.57
N LEU A 140 -7.45 -19.88 -4.32
CA LEU A 140 -7.14 -18.54 -3.85
C LEU A 140 -5.63 -18.23 -3.90
N LEU A 141 -4.78 -19.24 -3.68
CA LEU A 141 -3.32 -19.10 -3.86
C LEU A 141 -2.96 -18.87 -5.34
N ILE A 142 -3.60 -19.59 -6.29
CA ILE A 142 -3.40 -19.36 -7.74
C ILE A 142 -3.87 -17.96 -8.13
N HIS A 143 -5.03 -17.55 -7.68
CA HIS A 143 -5.60 -16.23 -7.93
C HIS A 143 -4.67 -15.13 -7.42
N THR A 144 -4.27 -15.23 -6.14
CA THR A 144 -3.33 -14.29 -5.52
C THR A 144 -2.00 -14.24 -6.25
N PHE A 145 -1.42 -15.39 -6.61
CA PHE A 145 -0.17 -15.47 -7.37
C PHE A 145 -0.31 -14.86 -8.77
N GLY A 146 -1.44 -15.07 -9.43
CA GLY A 146 -1.75 -14.41 -10.70
C GLY A 146 -1.69 -12.90 -10.61
N HIS A 147 -2.24 -12.31 -9.53
CA HIS A 147 -2.15 -10.87 -9.28
C HIS A 147 -0.74 -10.39 -9.02
N LEU A 148 0.10 -11.17 -8.32
CA LEU A 148 1.53 -10.81 -8.14
C LEU A 148 2.22 -10.70 -9.50
N LEU A 149 1.85 -11.52 -10.47
CA LEU A 149 2.35 -11.50 -11.84
C LEU A 149 1.53 -10.60 -12.79
N ASN A 150 0.76 -9.66 -12.24
CA ASN A 150 0.00 -8.65 -12.99
C ASN A 150 -1.03 -9.24 -13.96
N LEU A 151 -1.64 -10.37 -13.62
CA LEU A 151 -2.85 -10.80 -14.30
C LEU A 151 -4.03 -9.93 -13.87
N HIS A 152 -4.92 -9.68 -14.79
CA HIS A 152 -6.19 -8.97 -14.55
C HIS A 152 -7.31 -9.98 -14.38
N HIS A 153 -8.39 -9.55 -13.74
CA HIS A 153 -9.61 -10.33 -13.62
C HIS A 153 -10.15 -10.75 -15.00
N SER A 154 -10.87 -11.85 -14.99
CA SER A 154 -11.60 -12.41 -16.14
C SER A 154 -13.09 -12.38 -15.83
N ASP A 155 -13.91 -12.11 -16.84
CA ASP A 155 -15.38 -12.15 -16.69
C ASP A 155 -15.95 -13.61 -16.71
N ASP A 156 -15.11 -14.62 -16.93
CA ASP A 156 -15.51 -16.03 -16.95
C ASP A 156 -15.44 -16.63 -15.54
N PRO A 157 -16.57 -17.06 -14.93
CA PRO A 157 -16.60 -17.62 -13.59
C PRO A 157 -15.74 -18.90 -13.42
N ALA A 158 -15.52 -19.65 -14.51
CA ALA A 158 -14.66 -20.84 -14.49
C ALA A 158 -13.17 -20.52 -14.53
N ASN A 159 -12.79 -19.25 -14.71
CA ASN A 159 -11.40 -18.83 -14.80
C ASN A 159 -10.82 -18.59 -13.41
N ALA A 160 -9.57 -19.02 -13.18
CA ALA A 160 -8.87 -18.80 -11.92
C ALA A 160 -8.66 -17.33 -11.55
N MET A 161 -8.86 -16.39 -12.49
CA MET A 161 -8.78 -14.94 -12.24
C MET A 161 -10.18 -14.28 -12.26
N TYR A 162 -11.25 -15.01 -11.99
CA TYR A 162 -12.56 -14.41 -11.76
C TYR A 162 -12.54 -13.56 -10.48
N PRO A 163 -13.18 -12.37 -10.43
CA PRO A 163 -13.26 -11.59 -9.20
C PRO A 163 -13.93 -12.38 -8.08
N VAL A 164 -13.29 -12.45 -6.93
CA VAL A 164 -13.84 -13.16 -5.76
C VAL A 164 -14.68 -12.16 -4.97
N GLU A 165 -16.00 -12.29 -5.06
CA GLU A 165 -16.98 -11.49 -4.30
C GLU A 165 -17.53 -12.26 -3.09
N GLY A 166 -17.38 -13.58 -3.10
CA GLY A 166 -17.76 -14.47 -2.01
C GLY A 166 -16.94 -15.76 -2.03
N VAL A 167 -16.92 -16.47 -0.91
CA VAL A 167 -16.14 -17.71 -0.79
C VAL A 167 -16.61 -18.82 -1.76
N GLU A 168 -17.89 -18.80 -2.15
CA GLU A 168 -18.49 -19.76 -3.08
C GLU A 168 -17.97 -19.61 -4.51
N ASP A 169 -17.49 -18.43 -4.89
CA ASP A 169 -16.91 -18.21 -6.22
C ASP A 169 -15.69 -19.11 -6.43
N LEU A 170 -14.92 -19.36 -5.38
CA LEU A 170 -13.74 -20.22 -5.41
C LEU A 170 -14.05 -21.67 -5.84
N ASP A 171 -15.27 -22.15 -5.61
CA ASP A 171 -15.71 -23.49 -5.98
C ASP A 171 -15.90 -23.65 -7.49
N GLN A 172 -16.14 -22.56 -8.21
CA GLN A 172 -16.38 -22.55 -9.66
C GLN A 172 -15.09 -22.26 -10.44
N MET A 173 -14.12 -21.59 -9.80
CA MET A 173 -12.87 -21.17 -10.40
C MET A 173 -11.96 -22.37 -10.69
N GLY A 174 -11.42 -22.42 -11.89
CA GLY A 174 -10.63 -23.56 -12.38
C GLY A 174 -9.28 -23.14 -12.95
N ALA A 175 -9.12 -23.32 -14.26
CA ALA A 175 -7.85 -23.10 -14.95
C ALA A 175 -7.71 -21.68 -15.49
N LEU A 176 -6.47 -21.28 -15.71
CA LEU A 176 -6.13 -20.06 -16.42
C LEU A 176 -6.35 -20.21 -17.93
N SER A 177 -6.75 -19.14 -18.61
CA SER A 177 -6.83 -19.12 -20.07
C SER A 177 -5.46 -19.21 -20.72
N ASP A 178 -5.40 -19.60 -22.02
CA ASP A 178 -4.13 -19.68 -22.77
C ASP A 178 -3.40 -18.33 -22.82
N VAL A 179 -4.15 -17.24 -22.91
CA VAL A 179 -3.59 -15.87 -22.92
C VAL A 179 -2.93 -15.56 -21.58
N GLN A 180 -3.59 -15.90 -20.47
CA GLN A 180 -3.07 -15.71 -19.12
C GLN A 180 -1.85 -16.60 -18.87
N ARG A 181 -1.87 -17.87 -19.29
CA ARG A 181 -0.72 -18.79 -19.21
C ARG A 181 0.48 -18.24 -19.98
N GLY A 182 0.29 -17.79 -21.22
CA GLY A 182 1.35 -17.18 -22.02
C GLY A 182 1.88 -15.87 -21.43
N ARG A 183 1.05 -15.13 -20.67
CA ARG A 183 1.50 -13.94 -19.94
C ARG A 183 2.35 -14.33 -18.71
N LEU A 184 1.93 -15.31 -17.92
CA LEU A 184 2.68 -15.83 -16.79
C LEU A 184 4.06 -16.31 -17.20
N GLN A 185 4.18 -17.09 -18.27
CA GLN A 185 5.45 -17.59 -18.81
C GLN A 185 6.42 -16.47 -19.19
N ARG A 186 5.92 -15.32 -19.62
CA ARG A 186 6.75 -14.14 -19.96
C ARG A 186 7.10 -13.28 -18.76
N MET A 187 6.21 -13.19 -17.77
CA MET A 187 6.37 -12.31 -16.62
C MET A 187 7.18 -12.98 -15.49
N LEU A 188 6.97 -14.29 -15.27
CA LEU A 188 7.62 -15.01 -14.17
C LEU A 188 9.16 -14.88 -14.18
N PRO A 189 9.89 -15.09 -15.29
CA PRO A 189 11.32 -14.90 -15.32
C PRO A 189 11.76 -13.46 -15.01
N ARG A 190 10.96 -12.48 -15.42
CA ARG A 190 11.26 -11.06 -15.22
C ARG A 190 11.05 -10.65 -13.77
N GLU A 191 9.93 -11.01 -13.18
CA GLU A 191 9.56 -10.64 -11.82
C GLU A 191 10.28 -11.48 -10.75
N SER A 192 10.89 -12.63 -11.13
CA SER A 192 11.68 -13.45 -10.22
C SER A 192 13.07 -12.87 -9.93
N HIS A 193 13.52 -11.85 -10.67
CA HIS A 193 14.77 -11.17 -10.44
C HIS A 193 14.57 -9.95 -9.52
N ASP A 194 14.80 -10.15 -8.22
CA ASP A 194 14.86 -9.03 -7.26
C ASP A 194 16.34 -8.63 -7.08
N ALA A 195 16.77 -7.65 -7.87
CA ALA A 195 18.15 -7.19 -7.81
C ALA A 195 18.46 -6.58 -6.43
N VAL A 196 19.57 -7.00 -5.84
CA VAL A 196 20.04 -6.51 -4.53
C VAL A 196 21.29 -5.66 -4.71
N ALA A 197 21.34 -4.51 -4.00
CA ALA A 197 22.53 -3.69 -3.99
C ALA A 197 23.73 -4.42 -3.38
N THR A 198 24.73 -4.75 -4.18
CA THR A 198 25.94 -5.47 -3.75
C THR A 198 27.00 -4.55 -3.14
N GLY A 199 26.92 -3.24 -3.39
CA GLY A 199 27.88 -2.25 -2.92
C GLY A 199 27.57 -1.70 -1.53
N ARG A 200 28.58 -1.70 -0.62
CA ARG A 200 28.47 -1.06 0.71
C ARG A 200 28.70 0.45 0.72
N SER A 201 29.27 1.01 -0.36
CA SER A 201 29.55 2.44 -0.45
C SER A 201 28.27 3.27 -0.67
N ARG A 202 28.21 4.46 -0.06
CA ARG A 202 27.07 5.37 -0.25
C ARG A 202 26.80 5.73 -1.72
N PRO A 203 27.82 6.05 -2.55
CA PRO A 203 27.58 6.38 -3.95
C PRO A 203 27.03 5.21 -4.77
N ALA A 204 27.48 3.98 -4.51
CA ALA A 204 26.94 2.79 -5.20
C ALA A 204 25.46 2.54 -4.86
N ARG A 205 25.06 2.80 -3.60
CA ARG A 205 23.66 2.69 -3.18
C ARG A 205 22.78 3.74 -3.86
N TRP A 206 23.24 5.00 -3.94
CA TRP A 206 22.50 6.05 -4.63
C TRP A 206 22.40 5.80 -6.13
N ALA A 207 23.46 5.29 -6.77
CA ALA A 207 23.44 4.89 -8.18
C ALA A 207 22.44 3.73 -8.42
N PHE A 208 22.39 2.75 -7.52
CA PHE A 208 21.41 1.67 -7.57
C PHE A 208 19.99 2.21 -7.47
N ILE A 209 19.69 3.03 -6.46
CA ILE A 209 18.36 3.65 -6.29
C ILE A 209 17.96 4.44 -7.54
N ALA A 210 18.85 5.31 -8.05
CA ALA A 210 18.56 6.12 -9.22
C ALA A 210 18.26 5.26 -10.46
N ARG A 211 19.05 4.18 -10.66
CA ARG A 211 18.82 3.24 -11.76
C ARG A 211 17.44 2.58 -11.65
N ILE A 212 17.09 2.05 -10.46
CA ILE A 212 15.80 1.38 -10.26
C ILE A 212 14.63 2.36 -10.48
N LEU A 213 14.73 3.58 -9.93
CA LEU A 213 13.70 4.60 -10.13
C LEU A 213 13.46 4.94 -11.61
N LEU A 214 14.51 4.89 -12.44
CA LEU A 214 14.39 5.13 -13.88
C LEU A 214 13.83 3.91 -14.62
N VAL A 215 14.29 2.69 -14.29
CA VAL A 215 13.85 1.46 -14.95
C VAL A 215 12.39 1.15 -14.61
N ASP A 216 12.01 1.30 -13.34
CA ASP A 216 10.68 0.96 -12.83
C ASP A 216 9.73 2.16 -12.70
N ALA A 217 10.09 3.30 -13.30
CA ALA A 217 9.24 4.49 -13.29
C ALA A 217 7.79 4.21 -13.74
N GLY A 218 7.60 3.34 -14.72
CA GLY A 218 6.28 2.92 -15.21
C GLY A 218 5.47 2.12 -14.18
N SER A 219 6.13 1.26 -13.41
CA SER A 219 5.49 0.48 -12.34
C SER A 219 5.13 1.36 -11.15
N ILE A 220 6.02 2.27 -10.77
CA ILE A 220 5.78 3.29 -9.74
C ILE A 220 4.60 4.18 -10.15
N ALA A 221 4.59 4.70 -11.39
CA ALA A 221 3.51 5.56 -11.86
C ALA A 221 2.14 4.85 -11.87
N ARG A 222 2.10 3.58 -12.27
CA ARG A 222 0.88 2.76 -12.23
C ARG A 222 0.38 2.51 -10.80
N ALA A 223 1.29 2.24 -9.86
CA ALA A 223 0.95 2.07 -8.45
C ALA A 223 0.39 3.36 -7.85
N VAL A 224 1.02 4.50 -8.13
CA VAL A 224 0.56 5.83 -7.69
C VAL A 224 -0.81 6.17 -8.29
N ALA A 225 -1.03 5.89 -9.57
CA ALA A 225 -2.32 6.13 -10.23
C ALA A 225 -3.44 5.28 -9.64
N ARG A 226 -3.16 3.99 -9.33
CA ARG A 226 -4.12 3.10 -8.65
C ARG A 226 -4.45 3.58 -7.23
N ALA A 227 -3.44 4.00 -6.47
CA ALA A 227 -3.63 4.53 -5.13
C ALA A 227 -4.56 5.75 -5.10
N ASN A 228 -4.71 6.45 -6.22
CA ASN A 228 -5.58 7.62 -6.41
C ASN A 228 -5.41 8.66 -5.28
N PRO A 229 -4.42 9.57 -5.36
CA PRO A 229 -4.13 10.56 -4.32
C PRO A 229 -5.32 11.44 -3.91
N PHE A 230 -6.27 11.69 -4.82
CA PHE A 230 -7.49 12.44 -4.51
C PHE A 230 -8.40 11.65 -3.55
N ARG A 231 -8.61 10.37 -3.84
CA ARG A 231 -9.40 9.49 -2.96
C ARG A 231 -8.69 9.25 -1.63
N LEU A 232 -7.37 9.19 -1.63
CA LEU A 232 -6.58 9.06 -0.40
C LEU A 232 -6.73 10.30 0.49
N ALA A 233 -6.66 11.51 -0.09
CA ALA A 233 -6.83 12.75 0.65
C ALA A 233 -8.17 12.79 1.40
N THR A 234 -9.28 12.36 0.78
CA THR A 234 -10.60 12.33 1.43
C THR A 234 -10.73 11.26 2.52
N ARG A 235 -9.84 10.27 2.56
CA ARG A 235 -9.82 9.19 3.57
C ARG A 235 -8.91 9.49 4.77
N MET A 236 -8.48 10.75 4.93
CA MET A 236 -7.64 11.20 6.05
C MET A 236 -8.38 12.22 6.94
N PRO A 237 -9.50 11.83 7.58
CA PRO A 237 -10.35 12.76 8.32
C PRO A 237 -9.65 13.40 9.52
N THR A 238 -8.81 12.65 10.22
CA THR A 238 -8.05 13.16 11.38
C THR A 238 -7.05 14.22 10.95
N MET A 239 -6.35 14.00 9.83
CA MET A 239 -5.42 14.97 9.26
C MET A 239 -6.14 16.24 8.79
N ILE A 240 -7.29 16.08 8.12
CA ILE A 240 -8.11 17.21 7.66
C ILE A 240 -8.61 18.02 8.85
N ALA A 241 -9.16 17.36 9.88
CA ALA A 241 -9.67 18.03 11.06
C ALA A 241 -8.57 18.79 11.82
N ALA A 242 -7.41 18.17 12.03
CA ALA A 242 -6.28 18.82 12.69
C ALA A 242 -5.76 20.01 11.86
N GLY A 243 -5.62 19.85 10.55
CA GLY A 243 -5.19 20.92 9.64
C GLY A 243 -6.15 22.11 9.64
N LEU A 244 -7.45 21.85 9.50
CA LEU A 244 -8.47 22.91 9.54
C LEU A 244 -8.51 23.64 10.88
N SER A 245 -8.36 22.93 11.99
CA SER A 245 -8.33 23.54 13.33
C SER A 245 -7.21 24.56 13.44
N VAL A 246 -6.00 24.22 12.96
CA VAL A 246 -4.88 25.16 12.99
C VAL A 246 -5.09 26.31 12.01
N ILE A 247 -5.58 26.04 10.81
CA ILE A 247 -5.88 27.08 9.81
C ILE A 247 -6.86 28.12 10.38
N ILE A 248 -7.95 27.67 11.02
CA ILE A 248 -8.95 28.56 11.61
C ILE A 248 -8.30 29.45 12.67
N VAL A 249 -7.47 28.89 13.56
CA VAL A 249 -6.80 29.66 14.59
C VAL A 249 -5.85 30.71 13.97
N LEU A 250 -5.07 30.32 12.98
CA LEU A 250 -4.10 31.22 12.31
C LEU A 250 -4.81 32.29 11.47
N LEU A 251 -5.95 31.99 10.89
CA LEU A 251 -6.74 32.94 10.07
C LEU A 251 -7.15 34.19 10.87
N PHE A 252 -7.43 34.01 12.16
CA PHE A 252 -7.81 35.11 13.05
C PHE A 252 -6.62 35.79 13.74
N GLY A 253 -5.38 35.34 13.49
CA GLY A 253 -4.16 35.95 14.02
C GLY A 253 -3.68 37.11 13.15
N ALA A 254 -3.58 38.32 13.68
CA ALA A 254 -3.09 39.49 12.97
C ALA A 254 -1.64 39.26 12.45
N GLU A 255 -0.79 38.63 13.24
CA GLU A 255 0.58 38.32 12.85
C GLU A 255 0.68 37.44 11.61
N THR A 256 -0.32 36.57 11.39
CA THR A 256 -0.37 35.70 10.21
C THR A 256 -0.55 36.53 8.93
N TRP A 257 -1.40 37.53 8.99
CA TRP A 257 -1.64 38.45 7.86
C TRP A 257 -0.41 39.30 7.59
N ASP A 258 0.23 39.83 8.65
CA ASP A 258 1.46 40.62 8.54
C ASP A 258 2.58 39.83 7.88
N VAL A 259 2.82 38.60 8.33
CA VAL A 259 3.85 37.75 7.75
C VAL A 259 3.53 37.45 6.28
N ALA A 260 2.27 37.08 5.95
CA ALA A 260 1.89 36.73 4.58
C ALA A 260 2.00 37.92 3.62
N SER A 261 1.72 39.17 4.07
CA SER A 261 1.87 40.38 3.25
C SER A 261 3.34 40.77 3.06
N ALA A 262 4.17 40.64 4.09
CA ALA A 262 5.57 41.05 4.09
C ALA A 262 6.49 40.13 3.28
N VAL A 263 6.18 38.83 3.19
CA VAL A 263 7.03 37.86 2.50
C VAL A 263 6.83 37.87 0.98
N THR A 264 7.90 37.57 0.26
CA THR A 264 7.87 37.45 -1.22
C THR A 264 7.24 36.12 -1.64
N VAL A 265 6.77 36.07 -2.89
CA VAL A 265 6.23 34.83 -3.50
C VAL A 265 7.26 33.69 -3.42
N ALA A 266 8.55 33.98 -3.68
CA ALA A 266 9.60 32.97 -3.63
C ALA A 266 9.75 32.37 -2.20
N GLN A 267 9.62 33.19 -1.16
CA GLN A 267 9.65 32.73 0.23
C GLN A 267 8.43 31.86 0.58
N ILE A 268 7.24 32.23 0.10
CA ILE A 268 6.02 31.41 0.28
C ILE A 268 6.18 30.04 -0.42
N VAL A 269 6.68 30.04 -1.65
CA VAL A 269 6.92 28.79 -2.40
C VAL A 269 7.95 27.90 -1.68
N LEU A 270 9.04 28.49 -1.21
CA LEU A 270 10.06 27.76 -0.42
C LEU A 270 9.47 27.21 0.88
N PHE A 271 8.74 28.04 1.62
CA PHE A 271 8.08 27.62 2.86
C PHE A 271 7.09 26.46 2.61
N THR A 272 6.27 26.57 1.56
CA THR A 272 5.34 25.51 1.16
C THR A 272 6.09 24.21 0.82
N ALA A 273 7.15 24.30 0.03
CA ALA A 273 7.95 23.13 -0.33
C ALA A 273 8.57 22.45 0.90
N VAL A 274 9.13 23.23 1.82
CA VAL A 274 9.71 22.73 3.08
C VAL A 274 8.62 22.12 3.97
N SER A 275 7.46 22.75 4.09
CA SER A 275 6.33 22.26 4.88
C SER A 275 5.78 20.93 4.33
N LEU A 276 5.60 20.82 3.02
CA LEU A 276 5.17 19.58 2.38
C LEU A 276 6.22 18.45 2.54
N ALA A 277 7.49 18.78 2.38
CA ALA A 277 8.59 17.83 2.58
C ALA A 277 8.66 17.37 4.05
N ALA A 278 8.52 18.28 5.02
CA ALA A 278 8.49 17.95 6.43
C ALA A 278 7.27 17.09 6.78
N ALA A 279 6.08 17.43 6.27
CA ALA A 279 4.86 16.64 6.45
C ALA A 279 5.02 15.23 5.87
N ALA A 280 5.55 15.12 4.64
CA ALA A 280 5.84 13.84 4.01
C ALA A 280 6.84 13.01 4.83
N PHE A 281 7.89 13.63 5.35
CA PHE A 281 8.87 12.98 6.19
C PHE A 281 8.27 12.48 7.51
N VAL A 282 7.47 13.32 8.19
CA VAL A 282 6.80 12.93 9.45
C VAL A 282 5.87 11.74 9.23
N LEU A 283 5.05 11.80 8.21
CA LEU A 283 4.16 10.69 7.87
C LEU A 283 4.94 9.46 7.43
N TYR A 284 5.93 9.58 6.57
CA TYR A 284 6.78 8.48 6.14
C TYR A 284 7.45 7.78 7.33
N ARG A 285 7.97 8.57 8.28
CA ARG A 285 8.58 8.00 9.48
C ARG A 285 7.55 7.38 10.44
N ALA A 286 6.33 7.91 10.49
CA ALA A 286 5.23 7.34 11.29
C ALA A 286 4.77 5.97 10.77
N PHE A 287 5.04 5.65 9.49
CA PHE A 287 4.71 4.37 8.87
C PHE A 287 5.60 3.21 9.30
N ALA A 288 6.60 3.45 10.16
CA ALA A 288 7.58 2.41 10.52
C ALA A 288 8.22 1.73 9.29
N PHE A 289 8.40 2.47 8.19
CA PHE A 289 9.09 1.97 6.99
C PHE A 289 10.52 1.50 7.29
N GLU A 290 11.06 1.87 8.45
CA GLU A 290 12.31 1.31 8.96
C GLU A 290 12.22 -0.21 9.16
N ALA A 291 11.02 -0.74 9.45
CA ALA A 291 10.78 -2.19 9.52
C ALA A 291 10.74 -2.83 8.13
N LEU A 292 10.12 -2.15 7.14
CA LEU A 292 10.09 -2.60 5.74
C LEU A 292 11.46 -2.55 5.06
N LEU A 293 12.34 -1.64 5.47
CA LEU A 293 13.71 -1.54 4.96
C LEU A 293 14.67 -2.55 5.59
N GLY A 294 14.19 -3.39 6.52
CA GLY A 294 14.93 -4.46 7.17
C GLY A 294 16.07 -3.97 8.08
N ARG A 295 16.28 -4.65 9.21
CA ARG A 295 17.40 -4.42 10.12
C ARG A 295 18.77 -4.54 9.44
N ASP A 296 18.85 -5.19 8.29
CA ASP A 296 20.10 -5.63 7.67
C ASP A 296 20.59 -4.76 6.51
N ARG A 297 20.10 -3.54 6.33
CA ARG A 297 20.59 -2.54 5.34
C ARG A 297 20.70 -3.05 3.89
N ARG A 298 20.12 -4.19 3.53
CA ARG A 298 20.09 -4.69 2.17
C ARG A 298 19.02 -3.95 1.41
N LEU A 299 19.37 -3.27 0.33
CA LEU A 299 18.43 -2.61 -0.56
C LEU A 299 18.14 -3.58 -1.70
N SER A 300 16.91 -4.07 -1.78
CA SER A 300 16.42 -4.79 -2.94
C SER A 300 15.65 -3.84 -3.87
N GLU A 301 15.50 -4.27 -5.12
CA GLU A 301 14.73 -3.55 -6.14
C GLU A 301 13.29 -3.33 -5.69
N SER A 302 12.61 -4.38 -5.24
CA SER A 302 11.23 -4.32 -4.74
C SER A 302 11.06 -3.34 -3.59
N THR A 303 12.03 -3.29 -2.66
CA THR A 303 12.02 -2.33 -1.54
C THR A 303 12.13 -0.89 -2.03
N VAL A 304 13.00 -0.62 -3.02
CA VAL A 304 13.16 0.72 -3.59
C VAL A 304 11.90 1.16 -4.32
N VAL A 305 11.32 0.28 -5.15
CA VAL A 305 10.09 0.56 -5.90
C VAL A 305 8.92 0.84 -4.94
N THR A 306 8.76 0.02 -3.91
CA THR A 306 7.71 0.18 -2.89
C THR A 306 7.85 1.50 -2.12
N ALA A 307 9.07 1.79 -1.64
CA ALA A 307 9.34 3.03 -0.92
C ALA A 307 9.09 4.26 -1.81
N ALA A 308 9.52 4.21 -3.06
CA ALA A 308 9.31 5.29 -4.03
C ALA A 308 7.82 5.49 -4.35
N ALA A 309 7.07 4.42 -4.64
CA ALA A 309 5.64 4.49 -4.92
C ALA A 309 4.87 5.10 -3.74
N THR A 310 5.20 4.69 -2.51
CA THR A 310 4.58 5.20 -1.30
C THR A 310 4.92 6.67 -1.06
N LEU A 311 6.20 7.06 -1.18
CA LEU A 311 6.62 8.46 -1.02
C LEU A 311 5.96 9.38 -2.05
N VAL A 312 5.90 8.96 -3.32
CA VAL A 312 5.28 9.75 -4.39
C VAL A 312 3.77 9.85 -4.16
N SER A 313 3.09 8.75 -3.82
CA SER A 313 1.66 8.77 -3.49
C SER A 313 1.36 9.69 -2.32
N LEU A 314 2.18 9.63 -1.27
CA LEU A 314 2.08 10.48 -0.10
C LEU A 314 2.28 11.96 -0.45
N ALA A 315 3.34 12.29 -1.18
CA ALA A 315 3.62 13.66 -1.60
C ALA A 315 2.49 14.24 -2.46
N LEU A 316 1.93 13.45 -3.38
CA LEU A 316 0.79 13.87 -4.19
C LEU A 316 -0.49 14.03 -3.36
N THR A 317 -0.73 13.15 -2.39
CA THR A 317 -1.88 13.28 -1.47
C THR A 317 -1.77 14.56 -0.63
N LEU A 318 -0.58 14.86 -0.11
CA LEU A 318 -0.33 16.10 0.63
C LEU A 318 -0.47 17.34 -0.26
N LEU A 319 -0.05 17.26 -1.53
CA LEU A 319 -0.26 18.32 -2.50
C LEU A 319 -1.76 18.55 -2.78
N VAL A 320 -2.54 17.49 -2.91
CA VAL A 320 -4.01 17.59 -3.07
C VAL A 320 -4.64 18.25 -1.85
N LEU A 321 -4.25 17.87 -0.63
CA LEU A 321 -4.73 18.51 0.60
C LEU A 321 -4.31 19.98 0.68
N PHE A 322 -3.07 20.30 0.32
CA PHE A 322 -2.58 21.67 0.25
C PHE A 322 -3.42 22.52 -0.71
N LEU A 323 -3.68 22.02 -1.92
CA LEU A 323 -4.51 22.72 -2.90
C LEU A 323 -5.96 22.85 -2.39
N GLY A 324 -6.51 21.81 -1.78
CA GLY A 324 -7.86 21.83 -1.21
C GLY A 324 -7.98 22.87 -0.08
N PHE A 325 -7.05 22.90 0.86
CA PHE A 325 -7.01 23.94 1.91
C PHE A 325 -6.78 25.33 1.34
N GLY A 326 -5.89 25.46 0.34
CA GLY A 326 -5.61 26.72 -0.33
C GLY A 326 -6.84 27.31 -0.99
N VAL A 327 -7.56 26.50 -1.78
CA VAL A 327 -8.82 26.93 -2.42
C VAL A 327 -9.87 27.28 -1.38
N LEU A 328 -10.05 26.44 -0.36
CA LEU A 328 -11.02 26.69 0.71
C LEU A 328 -10.72 28.03 1.42
N MET A 329 -9.46 28.27 1.75
CA MET A 329 -9.05 29.53 2.41
C MET A 329 -9.19 30.74 1.50
N TYR A 330 -8.78 30.62 0.24
CA TYR A 330 -8.93 31.72 -0.74
C TYR A 330 -10.40 32.11 -0.91
N VAL A 331 -11.28 31.13 -1.11
CA VAL A 331 -12.73 31.37 -1.21
C VAL A 331 -13.27 31.97 0.09
N GLY A 332 -12.88 31.43 1.25
CA GLY A 332 -13.31 31.94 2.55
C GLY A 332 -12.88 33.41 2.77
N ILE A 333 -11.61 33.72 2.45
CA ILE A 333 -11.09 35.09 2.58
C ILE A 333 -11.87 36.07 1.69
N VAL A 334 -12.06 35.73 0.41
CA VAL A 334 -12.72 36.62 -0.56
C VAL A 334 -14.22 36.80 -0.29
N THR A 335 -14.90 35.75 0.22
CA THR A 335 -16.36 35.77 0.39
C THR A 335 -16.83 36.17 1.78
N VAL A 336 -16.07 35.79 2.83
CA VAL A 336 -16.52 35.95 4.24
C VAL A 336 -15.93 37.21 4.87
N PHE A 337 -14.71 37.60 4.48
CA PHE A 337 -14.05 38.77 5.04
C PHE A 337 -14.32 40.02 4.17
N PRO A 338 -15.15 40.97 4.64
CA PRO A 338 -15.39 42.20 3.89
C PRO A 338 -14.11 43.05 3.82
N GLU A 339 -13.87 43.64 2.68
CA GLU A 339 -12.69 44.51 2.41
C GLU A 339 -12.52 45.59 3.50
N ARG A 340 -13.63 46.09 4.05
CA ARG A 340 -13.61 47.09 5.13
C ARG A 340 -13.02 46.56 6.44
N LEU A 341 -13.17 45.27 6.75
CA LEU A 341 -12.58 44.67 7.95
C LEU A 341 -11.06 44.55 7.79
N MET A 342 -10.62 44.22 6.59
CA MET A 342 -9.19 44.08 6.26
C MET A 342 -8.47 45.46 6.28
N ALA A 343 -9.17 46.51 5.84
CA ALA A 343 -8.65 47.86 5.87
C ALA A 343 -8.49 48.46 7.31
N THR A 344 -9.11 47.85 8.31
CA THR A 344 -8.96 48.27 9.71
C THR A 344 -7.75 47.66 10.43
N TRP A 345 -7.08 46.71 9.82
CA TRP A 345 -5.87 46.11 10.40
C TRP A 345 -4.68 47.01 10.15
N PRO A 346 -3.93 47.42 11.21
CA PRO A 346 -2.96 48.51 11.13
C PRO A 346 -1.77 48.26 10.20
N THR A 347 -1.57 47.05 9.77
CA THR A 347 -0.41 46.61 8.98
C THR A 347 -0.78 46.17 7.56
N VAL A 348 -2.07 46.07 7.25
CA VAL A 348 -2.53 45.75 5.86
C VAL A 348 -2.61 47.07 5.07
N ASP A 349 -1.76 47.18 4.05
CA ASP A 349 -1.86 48.25 3.06
C ASP A 349 -3.27 48.26 2.47
N PRO A 350 -3.99 49.42 2.41
CA PRO A 350 -5.31 49.49 1.79
C PRO A 350 -5.36 49.05 0.30
N ALA A 351 -4.19 48.85 -0.29
CA ALA A 351 -4.02 48.25 -1.63
C ALA A 351 -3.81 46.73 -1.64
N THR A 352 -4.36 45.97 -0.67
CA THR A 352 -4.28 44.49 -0.70
C THR A 352 -4.71 43.94 -2.06
N THR A 353 -3.78 43.24 -2.68
CA THR A 353 -3.97 42.69 -4.02
C THR A 353 -4.49 41.24 -3.93
N THR A 354 -5.09 40.75 -5.02
CA THR A 354 -5.42 39.31 -5.17
C THR A 354 -4.22 38.41 -4.89
N LEU A 355 -3.00 38.91 -5.14
CA LEU A 355 -1.76 38.20 -4.86
C LEU A 355 -1.53 38.00 -3.36
N ASP A 356 -1.88 38.99 -2.53
CA ASP A 356 -1.70 38.89 -1.07
C ASP A 356 -2.70 37.89 -0.47
N HIS A 357 -3.94 37.86 -0.97
CA HIS A 357 -4.91 36.82 -0.61
C HIS A 357 -4.43 35.41 -0.99
N LEU A 358 -3.80 35.27 -2.16
CA LEU A 358 -3.24 34.01 -2.61
C LEU A 358 -2.04 33.59 -1.75
N LYS A 359 -1.14 34.54 -1.40
CA LYS A 359 0.01 34.29 -0.51
C LYS A 359 -0.47 33.82 0.87
N LEU A 360 -1.45 34.51 1.45
CA LEU A 360 -2.04 34.14 2.74
C LEU A 360 -2.68 32.76 2.68
N SER A 361 -3.48 32.48 1.65
CA SER A 361 -4.13 31.17 1.49
C SER A 361 -3.11 30.05 1.34
N ALA A 362 -2.03 30.26 0.60
CA ALA A 362 -0.94 29.30 0.45
C ALA A 362 -0.18 29.06 1.77
N PHE A 363 0.10 30.15 2.51
CA PHE A 363 0.76 30.06 3.81
C PHE A 363 -0.09 29.25 4.80
N LEU A 364 -1.38 29.59 4.93
CA LEU A 364 -2.33 28.88 5.81
C LEU A 364 -2.46 27.42 5.42
N ALA A 365 -2.57 27.14 4.13
CA ALA A 365 -2.65 25.76 3.63
C ALA A 365 -1.40 24.94 3.96
N ALA A 366 -0.20 25.53 3.79
CA ALA A 366 1.06 24.89 4.15
C ALA A 366 1.16 24.57 5.64
N MET A 367 0.75 25.51 6.50
CA MET A 367 0.68 25.32 7.96
C MET A 367 -0.35 24.24 8.31
N GLY A 368 -1.52 24.25 7.66
CA GLY A 368 -2.56 23.24 7.86
C GLY A 368 -2.10 21.83 7.51
N VAL A 369 -1.41 21.66 6.38
CA VAL A 369 -0.84 20.35 6.00
C VAL A 369 0.24 19.91 6.99
N LEU A 370 1.12 20.80 7.41
CA LEU A 370 2.17 20.48 8.39
C LEU A 370 1.57 20.06 9.74
N ALA A 371 0.65 20.85 10.28
CA ALA A 371 -0.05 20.53 11.53
C ALA A 371 -0.91 19.26 11.41
N GLY A 372 -1.62 19.12 10.30
CA GLY A 372 -2.41 17.93 9.99
C GLY A 372 -1.57 16.67 9.99
N SER A 373 -0.34 16.73 9.45
CA SER A 373 0.57 15.58 9.42
C SER A 373 0.98 15.07 10.82
N LEU A 374 0.99 15.94 11.82
CA LEU A 374 1.26 15.57 13.21
C LEU A 374 0.05 14.86 13.85
N GLY A 375 -1.19 15.30 13.50
CA GLY A 375 -2.44 14.68 13.97
C GLY A 375 -2.83 13.41 13.19
N GLY A 376 -2.46 13.32 11.92
CA GLY A 376 -2.88 12.27 10.98
C GLY A 376 -2.09 10.96 11.06
N ARG A 377 -1.37 10.70 12.15
CA ARG A 377 -0.60 9.45 12.31
C ARG A 377 -1.46 8.19 12.26
N SER A 378 -2.70 8.27 12.74
CA SER A 378 -3.66 7.15 12.69
C SER A 378 -4.16 6.85 11.28
N ASP A 379 -4.35 7.89 10.46
CA ASP A 379 -4.86 7.75 9.09
C ASP A 379 -3.79 7.17 8.15
N SER A 380 -2.55 7.26 8.55
CA SER A 380 -1.37 6.93 7.76
C SER A 380 -1.30 5.44 7.39
N ARG A 381 -1.66 4.51 8.29
CA ARG A 381 -1.67 3.07 7.99
C ARG A 381 -2.61 2.71 6.84
N GLY A 382 -3.79 3.34 6.78
CA GLY A 382 -4.74 3.16 5.69
C GLY A 382 -4.21 3.59 4.33
N LEU A 383 -3.40 4.65 4.29
CA LEU A 383 -2.77 5.14 3.06
C LEU A 383 -1.77 4.12 2.48
N VAL A 384 -0.85 3.62 3.33
CA VAL A 384 0.14 2.61 2.90
C VAL A 384 -0.54 1.35 2.39
N ARG A 385 -1.59 0.89 3.08
CA ARG A 385 -2.38 -0.25 2.65
C ARG A 385 -2.92 -0.07 1.22
N ASN A 386 -3.51 1.09 0.92
CA ASN A 386 -4.06 1.37 -0.41
C ASN A 386 -2.99 1.51 -1.52
N VAL A 387 -1.73 1.81 -1.16
CA VAL A 387 -0.62 1.86 -2.12
C VAL A 387 -0.06 0.47 -2.39
N LEU A 388 0.07 -0.34 -1.34
CA LEU A 388 0.75 -1.65 -1.40
C LEU A 388 -0.15 -2.75 -1.95
N PHE A 389 -1.42 -2.78 -1.57
CA PHE A 389 -2.34 -3.82 -1.99
C PHE A 389 -3.18 -3.39 -3.20
N LEU A 390 -3.30 -4.30 -4.17
CA LEU A 390 -3.98 -4.03 -5.44
C LEU A 390 -5.49 -4.04 -5.29
N THR A 391 -6.00 -5.13 -4.75
CA THR A 391 -7.42 -5.43 -4.64
C THR A 391 -7.63 -6.19 -3.34
N GLU A 392 -8.76 -5.98 -2.71
CA GLU A 392 -9.20 -6.80 -1.59
C GLU A 392 -10.17 -7.82 -2.18
N GLU A 393 -9.87 -9.12 -2.01
CA GLU A 393 -10.75 -10.21 -2.39
C GLU A 393 -11.60 -10.61 -1.19
N SER A 394 -12.90 -10.66 -1.37
CA SER A 394 -13.87 -10.94 -0.29
C SER A 394 -14.32 -12.39 -0.26
#